data_31903bf2f4814dd6d355e68685c6d33a
#
_entry.id   31903bf2f4814dd6d355e68685c6d33a
#
_cell.length_a   1.000
_cell.length_b   1.000
_cell.length_c   1.000
_cell.angle_alpha   90.00
_cell.angle_beta   90.00
_cell.angle_gamma   90.00
#
_symmetry.space_group_name_H-M   'P 1'
#
loop_
_entity.id
_entity.type
_entity.pdbx_description
1 polymer ?
#
loop_
_entity_poly.entity_id
_entity_poly.type
_entity_poly.pdbx_seq_one_letter_code
_entity_poly.pdbx_strand_id
1 'polypeptide(L)'
;AIDKRIKCVACQVPLVSGFRNIQRLVRQDFLAPNRAAMDQDRAARFRGEPPAMVPVVDPDPLAVSALPTPDSWEWFSKTGKRRAPAWNNEVTLRSIEMLMEYEPSAHLERISPTPLLMVVAALDHLTPADLALEAYQRAREPKKLVLLPGGHFDAYVKDFETASGAARDWFLEHLGSSG
;
A
#
# COMPACT_ATOMS: atom_id res chain seq x y z
N ALA A 1 -7.35 -9.70 -11.76
CA ALA A 1 -7.83 -11.08 -11.59
C ALA A 1 -9.28 -11.26 -12.07
N ILE A 2 -10.19 -10.42 -11.60
CA ILE A 2 -11.65 -10.56 -11.87
C ILE A 2 -12.02 -9.89 -13.20
N ASP A 3 -11.58 -8.65 -13.42
CA ASP A 3 -11.89 -7.91 -14.65
C ASP A 3 -10.91 -8.29 -15.77
N LYS A 4 -11.38 -9.08 -16.73
CA LYS A 4 -10.59 -9.57 -17.87
C LYS A 4 -10.39 -8.54 -18.99
N ARG A 5 -10.94 -7.33 -18.85
CA ARG A 5 -10.63 -6.20 -19.75
C ARG A 5 -9.23 -5.64 -19.49
N ILE A 6 -8.69 -5.84 -18.28
CA ILE A 6 -7.32 -5.45 -17.93
C ILE A 6 -6.34 -6.31 -18.72
N LYS A 7 -5.49 -5.69 -19.52
CA LYS A 7 -4.55 -6.37 -20.42
C LYS A 7 -3.13 -6.49 -19.88
N CYS A 8 -2.75 -5.61 -18.97
CA CYS A 8 -1.42 -5.59 -18.35
C CYS A 8 -1.49 -4.88 -17.00
N VAL A 9 -0.67 -5.29 -16.04
CA VAL A 9 -0.63 -4.70 -14.70
C VAL A 9 0.82 -4.40 -14.32
N ALA A 10 1.04 -3.18 -13.83
CA ALA A 10 2.25 -2.83 -13.09
C ALA A 10 1.85 -2.32 -11.71
N CYS A 11 2.32 -2.94 -10.64
CA CYS A 11 2.14 -2.46 -9.28
C CYS A 11 3.48 -2.08 -8.66
N GLN A 12 3.49 -0.98 -7.92
CA GLN A 12 4.68 -0.40 -7.32
C GLN A 12 4.50 -0.31 -5.81
N VAL A 13 5.48 -0.80 -5.05
CA VAL A 13 5.49 -0.89 -3.58
C VAL A 13 4.12 -1.32 -3.03
N PRO A 14 3.61 -2.49 -3.46
CA PRO A 14 2.22 -2.85 -3.26
C PRO A 14 1.91 -3.29 -1.84
N LEU A 15 0.79 -2.81 -1.29
CA LEU A 15 0.16 -3.44 -0.14
C LEU A 15 -0.51 -4.74 -0.60
N VAL A 16 -0.01 -5.87 -0.18
CA VAL A 16 -0.47 -7.21 -0.61
C VAL A 16 -1.38 -7.91 0.40
N SER A 17 -1.32 -7.51 1.66
CA SER A 17 -2.16 -7.99 2.76
C SER A 17 -2.28 -6.91 3.81
N GLY A 18 -3.45 -6.32 3.97
CA GLY A 18 -3.70 -5.30 4.98
C GLY A 18 -3.58 -5.87 6.39
N PHE A 19 -4.10 -7.06 6.63
CA PHE A 19 -4.01 -7.72 7.94
C PHE A 19 -2.57 -7.96 8.37
N ARG A 20 -1.76 -8.60 7.53
CA ARG A 20 -0.34 -8.88 7.83
C ARG A 20 0.47 -7.59 7.95
N ASN A 21 0.15 -6.60 7.14
CA ASN A 21 0.80 -5.28 7.18
C ASN A 21 0.60 -4.60 8.53
N ILE A 22 -0.66 -4.51 9.00
CA ILE A 22 -0.97 -3.94 10.32
C ILE A 22 -0.25 -4.68 11.46
N GLN A 23 -0.16 -5.99 11.40
CA GLN A 23 0.57 -6.79 12.40
C GLN A 23 2.08 -6.48 12.43
N ARG A 24 2.66 -6.00 11.32
CA ARG A 24 4.07 -5.59 11.25
C ARG A 24 4.29 -4.15 11.68
N LEU A 25 3.34 -3.25 11.37
CA LEU A 25 3.45 -1.82 11.66
C LEU A 25 3.06 -1.49 13.10
N VAL A 26 2.06 -2.17 13.64
CA VAL A 26 1.51 -1.85 14.95
C VAL A 26 2.16 -2.72 16.03
N ARG A 27 2.67 -2.09 17.05
CA ARG A 27 3.19 -2.77 18.25
C ARG A 27 2.10 -3.65 18.86
N GLN A 28 2.47 -4.83 19.35
CA GLN A 28 1.54 -5.85 19.83
C GLN A 28 0.63 -5.38 20.98
N ASP A 29 1.13 -4.53 21.87
CA ASP A 29 0.37 -3.96 22.99
C ASP A 29 -0.69 -2.94 22.55
N PHE A 30 -0.59 -2.39 21.33
CA PHE A 30 -1.60 -1.49 20.75
C PHE A 30 -2.68 -2.22 19.93
N LEU A 31 -2.51 -3.49 19.60
CA LEU A 31 -3.48 -4.19 18.76
C LEU A 31 -4.86 -4.33 19.43
N ALA A 32 -4.90 -4.68 20.71
CA ALA A 32 -6.18 -4.83 21.43
C ALA A 32 -6.87 -3.48 21.67
N PRO A 33 -6.20 -2.41 22.14
CA PRO A 33 -6.79 -1.07 22.20
C PRO A 33 -7.31 -0.55 20.86
N ASN A 34 -6.56 -0.72 19.77
CA ASN A 34 -6.98 -0.30 18.44
C ASN A 34 -8.24 -1.04 17.97
N ARG A 35 -8.33 -2.35 18.23
CA ARG A 35 -9.53 -3.14 17.92
C ARG A 35 -10.73 -2.65 18.71
N ALA A 36 -10.56 -2.39 20.01
CA ALA A 36 -11.64 -1.84 20.85
C ALA A 36 -12.13 -0.47 20.34
N ALA A 37 -11.21 0.40 19.90
CA ALA A 37 -11.56 1.69 19.30
C ALA A 37 -12.35 1.53 18.00
N MET A 38 -11.98 0.56 17.14
CA MET A 38 -12.72 0.25 15.89
C MET A 38 -14.13 -0.28 16.22
N ASP A 39 -14.30 -1.13 17.23
CA ASP A 39 -15.61 -1.64 17.65
C ASP A 39 -16.50 -0.51 18.18
N GLN A 40 -15.95 0.42 18.96
CA GLN A 40 -16.66 1.60 19.44
C GLN A 40 -17.08 2.53 18.30
N ASP A 41 -16.19 2.82 17.35
CA ASP A 41 -16.47 3.63 16.15
C ASP A 41 -17.58 2.98 15.31
N ARG A 42 -17.53 1.66 15.12
CA ARG A 42 -18.57 0.93 14.39
C ARG A 42 -19.94 1.07 15.08
N ALA A 43 -19.99 0.92 16.39
CA ALA A 43 -21.22 1.08 17.16
C ALA A 43 -21.75 2.54 17.11
N ALA A 44 -20.86 3.54 17.18
CA ALA A 44 -21.20 4.95 17.06
C ALA A 44 -21.78 5.27 15.68
N ARG A 45 -21.13 4.84 14.62
CA ARG A 45 -21.61 5.00 13.23
C ARG A 45 -22.96 4.30 13.00
N PHE A 46 -23.18 3.14 13.61
CA PHE A 46 -24.48 2.45 13.54
C PHE A 46 -25.61 3.28 14.18
N ARG A 47 -25.33 4.09 15.20
CA ARG A 47 -26.28 5.05 15.80
C ARG A 47 -26.44 6.35 15.02
N GLY A 48 -25.73 6.50 13.88
CA GLY A 48 -25.78 7.71 13.05
C GLY A 48 -24.78 8.80 13.48
N GLU A 49 -23.84 8.50 14.37
CA GLU A 49 -22.78 9.41 14.77
C GLU A 49 -21.71 9.52 13.67
N PRO A 50 -20.98 10.65 13.57
CA PRO A 50 -19.89 10.79 12.63
C PRO A 50 -18.76 9.78 12.95
N PRO A 51 -17.99 9.33 11.93
CA PRO A 51 -16.88 8.42 12.14
C PRO A 51 -15.75 9.09 12.94
N ALA A 52 -15.06 8.31 13.76
CA ALA A 52 -13.85 8.76 14.41
C ALA A 52 -12.74 9.04 13.36
N MET A 53 -11.98 10.11 13.56
CA MET A 53 -10.88 10.53 12.70
C MET A 53 -9.53 10.22 13.36
N VAL A 54 -8.54 9.86 12.57
CA VAL A 54 -7.15 9.65 13.00
C VAL A 54 -6.20 10.36 12.04
N PRO A 55 -5.01 10.82 12.54
CA PRO A 55 -4.00 11.38 11.65
C PRO A 55 -3.54 10.34 10.63
N VAL A 56 -3.22 10.79 9.41
CA VAL A 56 -2.56 9.94 8.41
C VAL A 56 -1.14 9.65 8.86
N VAL A 57 -0.41 10.67 9.31
CA VAL A 57 0.97 10.59 9.79
C VAL A 57 1.15 11.43 11.05
N ASP A 58 2.11 11.04 11.90
CA ASP A 58 2.46 11.76 13.13
C ASP A 58 3.99 11.83 13.26
N PRO A 59 4.57 12.95 13.80
CA PRO A 59 6.00 13.02 14.06
C PRO A 59 6.46 12.08 15.18
N ASP A 60 5.57 11.74 16.12
CA ASP A 60 5.83 10.74 17.14
C ASP A 60 5.50 9.35 16.60
N PRO A 61 6.50 8.47 16.41
CA PRO A 61 6.29 7.11 15.88
C PRO A 61 5.48 6.21 16.83
N LEU A 62 5.22 6.66 18.07
CA LEU A 62 4.38 5.96 19.05
C LEU A 62 2.94 6.47 19.05
N ALA A 63 2.68 7.61 18.41
CA ALA A 63 1.32 8.13 18.27
C ALA A 63 0.48 7.25 17.32
N VAL A 64 -0.83 7.22 17.57
CA VAL A 64 -1.75 6.52 16.68
C VAL A 64 -1.90 7.29 15.38
N SER A 65 -1.46 6.69 14.29
CA SER A 65 -1.63 7.23 12.93
C SER A 65 -1.85 6.11 11.92
N ALA A 66 -2.38 6.46 10.75
CA ALA A 66 -2.66 5.46 9.70
C ALA A 66 -1.38 4.90 9.08
N LEU A 67 -0.33 5.71 8.97
CA LEU A 67 0.97 5.36 8.39
C LEU A 67 2.09 5.69 9.40
N PRO A 68 2.32 4.80 10.39
CA PRO A 68 3.15 5.10 11.57
C PRO A 68 4.65 4.91 11.33
N THR A 69 5.16 5.26 10.14
CA THR A 69 6.59 5.16 9.84
C THR A 69 7.24 6.54 9.72
N PRO A 70 8.51 6.72 10.17
CA PRO A 70 9.18 8.01 10.11
C PRO A 70 9.29 8.59 8.70
N ASP A 71 9.52 7.74 7.69
CA ASP A 71 9.57 8.14 6.29
C ASP A 71 8.21 8.57 5.75
N SER A 72 7.10 8.01 6.26
CA SER A 72 5.74 8.50 5.98
C SER A 72 5.56 9.93 6.48
N TRP A 73 5.95 10.23 7.73
CA TRP A 73 5.92 11.59 8.25
C TRP A 73 6.75 12.54 7.39
N GLU A 74 7.97 12.15 7.08
CA GLU A 74 8.87 12.97 6.25
C GLU A 74 8.26 13.26 4.86
N TRP A 75 7.73 12.24 4.20
CA TRP A 75 7.11 12.36 2.90
C TRP A 75 5.89 13.28 2.91
N PHE A 76 4.91 13.00 3.76
CA PHE A 76 3.65 13.75 3.78
C PHE A 76 3.82 15.18 4.28
N SER A 77 4.67 15.43 5.28
CA SER A 77 4.92 16.78 5.79
C SER A 77 5.62 17.67 4.76
N LYS A 78 6.57 17.13 3.97
CA LYS A 78 7.29 17.87 2.93
C LYS A 78 6.47 18.00 1.65
N THR A 79 5.86 16.91 1.20
CA THR A 79 5.17 16.84 -0.09
C THR A 79 3.77 17.43 0.00
N GLY A 80 3.04 17.19 1.08
CA GLY A 80 1.70 17.71 1.31
C GLY A 80 1.65 19.22 1.21
N LYS A 81 2.52 19.91 1.93
CA LYS A 81 2.59 21.40 1.89
C LYS A 81 2.93 21.96 0.51
N ARG A 82 3.74 21.27 -0.28
CA ARG A 82 4.23 21.77 -1.58
C ARG A 82 3.33 21.41 -2.76
N ARG A 83 2.77 20.20 -2.76
CA ARG A 83 2.10 19.63 -3.94
C ARG A 83 0.60 19.42 -3.76
N ALA A 84 0.14 19.36 -2.51
CA ALA A 84 -1.26 19.09 -2.18
C ALA A 84 -1.74 20.02 -1.05
N PRO A 85 -1.86 21.34 -1.28
CA PRO A 85 -2.22 22.31 -0.23
C PRO A 85 -3.61 22.10 0.36
N ALA A 86 -4.50 21.41 -0.35
CA ALA A 86 -5.84 21.05 0.14
C ALA A 86 -5.87 19.71 0.92
N TRP A 87 -4.73 19.01 1.03
CA TRP A 87 -4.66 17.75 1.78
C TRP A 87 -4.71 18.03 3.29
N ASN A 88 -5.61 17.34 3.98
CA ASN A 88 -5.68 17.32 5.43
C ASN A 88 -5.05 16.03 5.96
N ASN A 89 -4.35 16.13 7.10
CA ASN A 89 -3.71 15.00 7.76
C ASN A 89 -4.70 14.16 8.55
N GLU A 90 -5.81 13.74 7.93
CA GLU A 90 -6.86 12.99 8.60
C GLU A 90 -7.46 11.93 7.67
N VAL A 91 -7.76 10.76 8.26
CA VAL A 91 -8.60 9.72 7.66
C VAL A 91 -9.56 9.17 8.70
N THR A 92 -10.65 8.53 8.27
CA THR A 92 -11.54 7.86 9.20
C THR A 92 -10.88 6.62 9.80
N LEU A 93 -11.14 6.33 11.07
CA LEU A 93 -10.70 5.06 11.68
C LEU A 93 -11.23 3.85 10.91
N ARG A 94 -12.42 3.99 10.30
CA ARG A 94 -12.99 3.01 9.37
C ARG A 94 -12.07 2.70 8.19
N SER A 95 -11.33 3.66 7.66
CA SER A 95 -10.39 3.42 6.56
C SER A 95 -9.29 2.44 6.95
N ILE A 96 -8.81 2.52 8.20
CA ILE A 96 -7.81 1.57 8.73
C ILE A 96 -8.46 0.19 8.94
N GLU A 97 -9.69 0.14 9.46
CA GLU A 97 -10.45 -1.10 9.60
C GLU A 97 -10.61 -1.80 8.24
N MET A 98 -11.05 -1.07 7.21
CA MET A 98 -11.20 -1.60 5.85
C MET A 98 -9.86 -2.03 5.23
N LEU A 99 -8.77 -1.32 5.58
CA LEU A 99 -7.43 -1.72 5.15
C LEU A 99 -7.05 -3.10 5.71
N MET A 100 -7.43 -3.41 6.95
CA MET A 100 -7.20 -4.74 7.54
C MET A 100 -7.93 -5.86 6.80
N GLU A 101 -9.05 -5.56 6.16
CA GLU A 101 -9.84 -6.52 5.37
C GLU A 101 -9.32 -6.66 3.92
N TYR A 102 -8.41 -5.78 3.50
CA TYR A 102 -7.92 -5.73 2.13
C TYR A 102 -6.82 -6.76 1.88
N GLU A 103 -7.15 -7.82 1.12
CA GLU A 103 -6.29 -8.98 0.85
C GLU A 103 -6.08 -9.23 -0.66
N PRO A 104 -5.43 -8.30 -1.40
CA PRO A 104 -5.20 -8.47 -2.83
C PRO A 104 -4.34 -9.69 -3.17
N SER A 105 -3.47 -10.14 -2.25
CA SER A 105 -2.65 -11.34 -2.42
C SER A 105 -3.47 -12.62 -2.65
N ALA A 106 -4.72 -12.68 -2.16
CA ALA A 106 -5.63 -13.80 -2.38
C ALA A 106 -6.03 -13.99 -3.87
N HIS A 107 -5.81 -12.98 -4.70
CA HIS A 107 -6.18 -12.99 -6.11
C HIS A 107 -5.01 -13.14 -7.08
N LEU A 108 -3.76 -13.15 -6.61
CA LEU A 108 -2.56 -13.10 -7.45
C LEU A 108 -2.47 -14.24 -8.45
N GLU A 109 -2.73 -15.46 -8.02
CA GLU A 109 -2.70 -16.63 -8.90
C GLU A 109 -3.72 -16.57 -10.06
N ARG A 110 -4.78 -15.78 -9.87
CA ARG A 110 -5.87 -15.60 -10.84
C ARG A 110 -5.65 -14.44 -11.82
N ILE A 111 -4.56 -13.67 -11.64
CA ILE A 111 -4.19 -12.60 -12.58
C ILE A 111 -3.80 -13.20 -13.92
N SER A 112 -3.02 -14.28 -13.90
CA SER A 112 -2.63 -15.00 -15.12
C SER A 112 -3.85 -15.36 -16.00
N PRO A 113 -3.75 -15.23 -17.32
CA PRO A 113 -2.55 -14.91 -18.13
C PRO A 113 -2.28 -13.40 -18.32
N THR A 114 -2.93 -12.52 -17.57
CA THR A 114 -2.65 -11.08 -17.65
C THR A 114 -1.24 -10.82 -17.11
N PRO A 115 -0.35 -10.15 -17.88
CA PRO A 115 1.02 -9.85 -17.46
C PRO A 115 1.07 -8.97 -16.22
N LEU A 116 1.90 -9.36 -15.23
CA LEU A 116 2.08 -8.68 -13.96
C LEU A 116 3.53 -8.25 -13.74
N LEU A 117 3.77 -6.94 -13.63
CA LEU A 117 5.01 -6.40 -13.09
C LEU A 117 4.80 -6.03 -11.62
N MET A 118 5.71 -6.46 -10.74
CA MET A 118 5.82 -5.97 -9.37
C MET A 118 7.14 -5.22 -9.19
N VAL A 119 7.06 -3.97 -8.76
CA VAL A 119 8.22 -3.15 -8.35
C VAL A 119 8.21 -3.08 -6.84
N VAL A 120 9.23 -3.62 -6.19
CA VAL A 120 9.33 -3.75 -4.74
C VAL A 120 10.55 -2.99 -4.23
N ALA A 121 10.39 -2.16 -3.21
CA ALA A 121 11.51 -1.50 -2.55
C ALA A 121 12.06 -2.40 -1.44
N ALA A 122 13.37 -2.69 -1.50
CA ALA A 122 14.00 -3.69 -0.62
C ALA A 122 14.01 -3.29 0.88
N LEU A 123 14.02 -1.99 1.15
CA LEU A 123 14.01 -1.42 2.50
C LEU A 123 12.64 -0.81 2.85
N ASP A 124 11.58 -1.31 2.24
CA ASP A 124 10.22 -0.84 2.52
C ASP A 124 9.76 -1.32 3.90
N HIS A 125 9.53 -0.38 4.80
CA HIS A 125 8.99 -0.64 6.13
C HIS A 125 7.50 -0.36 6.22
N LEU A 126 6.94 0.44 5.29
CA LEU A 126 5.52 0.77 5.27
C LEU A 126 4.67 -0.35 4.66
N THR A 127 5.13 -0.92 3.52
CA THR A 127 4.57 -2.14 2.93
C THR A 127 5.70 -3.17 2.82
N PRO A 128 5.94 -3.98 3.88
CA PRO A 128 7.15 -4.77 4.03
C PRO A 128 7.48 -5.62 2.80
N ALA A 129 8.73 -5.49 2.33
CA ALA A 129 9.21 -6.12 1.10
C ALA A 129 9.04 -7.64 1.09
N ASP A 130 9.24 -8.31 2.25
CA ASP A 130 9.08 -9.76 2.38
C ASP A 130 7.66 -10.23 2.06
N LEU A 131 6.63 -9.45 2.44
CA LEU A 131 5.24 -9.76 2.10
C LEU A 131 4.98 -9.65 0.60
N ALA A 132 5.54 -8.61 -0.04
CA ALA A 132 5.42 -8.42 -1.48
C ALA A 132 6.17 -9.51 -2.27
N LEU A 133 7.36 -9.92 -1.81
CA LEU A 133 8.14 -10.99 -2.42
C LEU A 133 7.46 -12.36 -2.29
N GLU A 134 6.91 -12.68 -1.12
CA GLU A 134 6.11 -13.89 -0.92
C GLU A 134 4.87 -13.90 -1.86
N ALA A 135 4.20 -12.77 -1.97
CA ALA A 135 3.07 -12.62 -2.86
C ALA A 135 3.49 -12.81 -4.34
N TYR A 136 4.62 -12.23 -4.76
CA TYR A 136 5.17 -12.42 -6.10
C TYR A 136 5.47 -13.89 -6.42
N GLN A 137 6.00 -14.66 -5.46
CA GLN A 137 6.27 -16.09 -5.66
C GLN A 137 5.00 -16.87 -6.02
N ARG A 138 3.85 -16.49 -5.47
CA ARG A 138 2.55 -17.11 -5.76
C ARG A 138 1.93 -16.67 -7.08
N ALA A 139 2.31 -15.52 -7.62
CA ALA A 139 1.83 -15.08 -8.91
C ALA A 139 2.31 -16.03 -10.03
N ARG A 140 1.47 -16.27 -11.03
CA ARG A 140 1.79 -17.11 -12.20
C ARG A 140 2.27 -16.26 -13.38
N GLU A 141 2.94 -16.91 -14.31
CA GLU A 141 3.42 -16.26 -15.54
C GLU A 141 2.26 -15.73 -16.43
N PRO A 142 2.52 -14.67 -17.23
CA PRO A 142 3.75 -13.91 -17.31
C PRO A 142 3.88 -12.91 -16.16
N LYS A 143 5.05 -12.90 -15.50
CA LYS A 143 5.33 -11.99 -14.40
C LYS A 143 6.77 -11.51 -14.40
N LYS A 144 7.01 -10.32 -13.85
CA LYS A 144 8.34 -9.73 -13.69
C LYS A 144 8.47 -9.05 -12.33
N LEU A 145 9.63 -9.19 -11.71
CA LEU A 145 10.00 -8.50 -10.49
C LEU A 145 11.10 -7.50 -10.76
N VAL A 146 10.95 -6.30 -10.21
CA VAL A 146 12.01 -5.29 -10.13
C VAL A 146 12.22 -4.92 -8.67
N LEU A 147 13.45 -5.05 -8.16
CA LEU A 147 13.83 -4.64 -6.82
C LEU A 147 14.51 -3.29 -6.87
N LEU A 148 14.00 -2.34 -6.10
CA LEU A 148 14.61 -1.05 -5.85
C LEU A 148 15.42 -1.12 -4.55
N PRO A 149 16.58 -0.44 -4.46
CA PRO A 149 17.43 -0.52 -3.27
C PRO A 149 16.91 0.27 -2.07
N GLY A 150 16.00 1.23 -2.29
CA GLY A 150 15.50 2.18 -1.30
C GLY A 150 14.31 1.72 -0.49
N GLY A 151 13.68 2.68 0.23
CA GLY A 151 12.44 2.52 0.99
C GLY A 151 11.19 2.83 0.16
N HIS A 152 10.03 2.82 0.82
CA HIS A 152 8.72 2.97 0.17
C HIS A 152 8.64 4.20 -0.75
N PHE A 153 9.02 5.36 -0.24
CA PHE A 153 8.89 6.63 -0.96
C PHE A 153 10.03 6.89 -1.96
N ASP A 154 11.15 6.15 -1.89
CA ASP A 154 12.24 6.28 -2.85
C ASP A 154 11.80 5.90 -4.26
N ALA A 155 10.85 4.98 -4.39
CA ALA A 155 10.22 4.61 -5.66
C ALA A 155 9.59 5.81 -6.40
N TYR A 156 9.22 6.88 -5.68
CA TYR A 156 8.58 8.08 -6.25
C TYR A 156 9.56 9.23 -6.51
N VAL A 157 10.80 9.13 -6.03
CA VAL A 157 11.82 10.21 -6.13
C VAL A 157 13.18 9.68 -6.56
N LYS A 158 13.94 9.03 -5.68
CA LYS A 158 15.33 8.61 -5.97
C LYS A 158 15.38 7.51 -7.03
N ASP A 159 14.49 6.53 -6.93
CA ASP A 159 14.45 5.36 -7.80
C ASP A 159 13.37 5.48 -8.88
N PHE A 160 12.80 6.69 -9.06
CA PHE A 160 11.69 6.95 -9.97
C PHE A 160 12.00 6.53 -11.41
N GLU A 161 13.18 6.86 -11.92
CA GLU A 161 13.58 6.52 -13.30
C GLU A 161 13.62 4.99 -13.51
N THR A 162 14.11 4.25 -12.51
CA THR A 162 14.14 2.78 -12.56
C THR A 162 12.73 2.21 -12.49
N ALA A 163 11.91 2.69 -11.56
CA ALA A 163 10.55 2.21 -11.36
C ALA A 163 9.64 2.51 -12.56
N SER A 164 9.64 3.78 -13.02
CA SER A 164 8.83 4.22 -14.15
C SER A 164 9.30 3.63 -15.48
N GLY A 165 10.63 3.52 -15.68
CA GLY A 165 11.22 2.87 -16.84
C GLY A 165 10.78 1.40 -16.95
N ALA A 166 10.86 0.66 -15.85
CA ALA A 166 10.41 -0.74 -15.81
C ALA A 166 8.92 -0.88 -16.14
N ALA A 167 8.08 0.01 -15.61
CA ALA A 167 6.64 0.00 -15.89
C ALA A 167 6.35 0.35 -17.36
N ARG A 168 7.03 1.38 -17.90
CA ARG A 168 6.92 1.78 -19.31
C ARG A 168 7.29 0.62 -20.24
N ASP A 169 8.44 0.00 -20.00
CA ASP A 169 8.96 -1.08 -20.85
C ASP A 169 8.02 -2.30 -20.80
N TRP A 170 7.50 -2.62 -19.61
CA TRP A 170 6.51 -3.68 -19.42
C TRP A 170 5.21 -3.43 -20.19
N PHE A 171 4.71 -2.20 -20.16
CA PHE A 171 3.51 -1.83 -20.93
C PHE A 171 3.79 -1.83 -22.44
N LEU A 172 4.94 -1.37 -22.91
CA LEU A 172 5.29 -1.42 -24.32
C LEU A 172 5.41 -2.86 -24.82
N GLU A 173 5.99 -3.75 -24.03
CA GLU A 173 6.12 -5.18 -24.36
C GLU A 173 4.75 -5.87 -24.51
N HIS A 174 3.81 -5.56 -23.61
CA HIS A 174 2.56 -6.32 -23.54
C HIS A 174 1.33 -5.61 -24.14
N LEU A 175 1.41 -4.31 -24.43
CA LEU A 175 0.35 -3.51 -25.04
C LEU A 175 0.73 -2.98 -26.42
N GLY A 176 2.03 -2.91 -26.74
CA GLY A 176 2.54 -2.34 -27.99
C GLY A 176 2.37 -3.24 -29.24
N SER A 177 1.93 -4.47 -29.10
CA SER A 177 1.84 -5.47 -30.17
C SER A 177 0.39 -5.74 -30.56
N SER A 178 -0.35 -4.72 -30.96
CA SER A 178 -1.65 -4.87 -31.64
C SER A 178 -1.57 -4.06 -32.94
N GLY A 179 -0.74 -4.57 -33.87
CA GLY A 179 -0.76 -4.21 -35.27
C GLY A 179 -1.42 -5.33 -36.05
#